data_a33e233eff116ad7f85ab37661f60b08
#
_entry.id   a33e233eff116ad7f85ab37661f60b08
#
_cell.length_a   1.000
_cell.length_b   1.000
_cell.length_c   1.000
_cell.angle_alpha   90.00
_cell.angle_beta   90.00
_cell.angle_gamma   90.00
#
_symmetry.space_group_name_H-M   'P 1'
#
loop_
_entity.id
_entity.type
_entity.pdbx_description
1 polymer ?
#
loop_
_entity_poly.entity_id
_entity_poly.type
_entity_poly.pdbx_seq_one_letter_code
_entity_poly.pdbx_strand_id
1 'polypeptide(L)'
;KKHYTELCSVKTTGTVVRYSAVRYNDISLPVVEYTANGRTYTVVGPKFSATVTKSFSSPFHRAKTDITSNLTTREDLPSVLKLNLRQNSLAGLTESPLLELYPIGSKVDVFYNPRKPKMAYVQRFARPQKVLYTIVLLLDLTFLAAALFVFFGPTITMH
;
A
#
# COMPACT_ATOMS: atom_id res chain seq x y z
N LYS A 1 -9.15 -10.51 6.33
CA LYS A 1 -9.30 -10.19 4.90
C LYS A 1 -10.70 -10.53 4.42
N LYS A 2 -11.08 -11.79 4.54
CA LYS A 2 -12.40 -12.30 4.13
C LYS A 2 -13.53 -11.44 4.70
N HIS A 3 -13.48 -11.18 6.01
CA HIS A 3 -14.45 -10.35 6.71
C HIS A 3 -14.57 -8.91 6.18
N TYR A 4 -13.46 -8.24 5.82
CA TYR A 4 -13.52 -6.87 5.29
C TYR A 4 -14.17 -6.82 3.90
N THR A 5 -13.80 -7.74 3.02
CA THR A 5 -14.36 -7.81 1.66
C THR A 5 -15.84 -8.24 1.68
N GLU A 6 -16.24 -9.10 2.59
CA GLU A 6 -17.63 -9.49 2.80
C GLU A 6 -18.49 -8.33 3.30
N LEU A 7 -17.96 -7.50 4.20
CA LEU A 7 -18.65 -6.30 4.69
C LEU A 7 -18.79 -5.22 3.62
N CYS A 8 -17.84 -5.08 2.71
CA CYS A 8 -17.89 -4.14 1.59
C CYS A 8 -18.56 -4.80 0.37
N SER A 9 -19.82 -5.16 0.53
CA SER A 9 -20.58 -5.97 -0.44
C SER A 9 -21.22 -5.15 -1.56
N VAL A 10 -21.32 -3.84 -1.43
CA VAL A 10 -21.98 -2.98 -2.41
C VAL A 10 -20.93 -2.36 -3.32
N LYS A 11 -21.13 -2.53 -4.63
CA LYS A 11 -20.31 -1.93 -5.69
C LYS A 11 -20.94 -0.61 -6.15
N THR A 12 -20.13 0.40 -6.33
CA THR A 12 -20.49 1.69 -6.95
C THR A 12 -19.37 2.19 -7.84
N THR A 13 -19.66 3.18 -8.65
CA THR A 13 -18.66 3.86 -9.47
C THR A 13 -18.19 5.12 -8.75
N GLY A 14 -16.87 5.25 -8.58
CA GLY A 14 -16.24 6.48 -8.10
C GLY A 14 -15.50 7.21 -9.20
N THR A 15 -15.07 8.43 -8.90
CA THR A 15 -14.28 9.28 -9.79
C THR A 15 -12.96 9.63 -9.12
N VAL A 16 -11.86 9.51 -9.82
CA VAL A 16 -10.54 9.97 -9.34
C VAL A 16 -10.53 11.49 -9.33
N VAL A 17 -10.44 12.09 -8.16
CA VAL A 17 -10.50 13.56 -8.00
C VAL A 17 -9.12 14.20 -7.80
N ARG A 18 -8.18 13.48 -7.22
CA ARG A 18 -6.81 13.94 -6.96
C ARG A 18 -5.91 12.78 -6.55
N TYR A 19 -4.64 13.07 -6.33
CA TYR A 19 -3.70 12.13 -5.71
C TYR A 19 -3.46 12.48 -4.24
N SER A 20 -3.19 11.46 -3.43
CA SER A 20 -2.93 11.62 -2.00
C SER A 20 -1.59 12.31 -1.77
N ALA A 21 -1.55 13.30 -0.87
CA ALA A 21 -0.30 13.90 -0.40
C ALA A 21 0.50 12.90 0.47
N VAL A 22 -0.20 12.01 1.18
CA VAL A 22 0.44 10.94 1.94
C VAL A 22 0.83 9.83 0.98
N ARG A 23 2.12 9.50 0.96
CA ARG A 23 2.67 8.45 0.13
C ARG A 23 2.51 7.10 0.81
N TYR A 24 2.07 6.12 0.03
CA TYR A 24 2.02 4.72 0.42
C TYR A 24 3.16 3.97 -0.28
N ASN A 25 4.15 3.50 0.47
CA ASN A 25 5.38 2.93 -0.09
C ASN A 25 6.01 3.84 -1.16
N ASP A 26 6.24 5.10 -0.83
CA ASP A 26 6.80 6.15 -1.71
C ASP A 26 5.93 6.53 -2.93
N ILE A 27 4.72 5.98 -3.06
CA ILE A 27 3.81 6.23 -4.18
C ILE A 27 2.59 7.01 -3.69
N SER A 28 2.25 8.07 -4.39
CA SER A 28 0.96 8.76 -4.22
C SER A 28 -0.16 7.94 -4.84
N LEU A 29 -1.20 7.62 -4.07
CA LEU A 29 -2.34 6.86 -4.55
C LEU A 29 -3.48 7.77 -4.99
N PRO A 30 -4.32 7.34 -5.96
CA PRO A 30 -5.53 8.06 -6.33
C PRO A 30 -6.48 8.20 -5.14
N VAL A 31 -7.07 9.38 -5.00
CA VAL A 31 -8.20 9.63 -4.12
C VAL A 31 -9.46 9.60 -4.97
N VAL A 32 -10.33 8.69 -4.64
CA VAL A 32 -11.57 8.41 -5.38
C VAL A 32 -12.75 8.92 -4.58
N GLU A 33 -13.57 9.73 -5.22
CA GLU A 33 -14.85 10.20 -4.68
C GLU A 33 -15.98 9.31 -5.18
N TYR A 34 -16.91 8.95 -4.30
CA TYR A 34 -18.07 8.13 -4.62
C TYR A 34 -19.27 8.51 -3.77
N THR A 35 -20.46 8.21 -4.29
CA THR A 35 -21.72 8.47 -3.56
C THR A 35 -22.28 7.16 -2.98
N ALA A 36 -22.64 7.21 -1.72
CA ALA A 36 -23.32 6.12 -1.00
C ALA A 36 -24.39 6.69 -0.09
N ASN A 37 -25.56 6.11 -0.09
CA ASN A 37 -26.71 6.54 0.75
C ASN A 37 -27.00 8.06 0.64
N GLY A 38 -26.91 8.62 -0.58
CA GLY A 38 -27.16 10.04 -0.85
C GLY A 38 -26.07 11.00 -0.33
N ARG A 39 -24.94 10.50 0.13
CA ARG A 39 -23.79 11.31 0.62
C ARG A 39 -22.53 10.97 -0.14
N THR A 40 -21.66 11.96 -0.26
CA THR A 40 -20.36 11.84 -0.91
C THR A 40 -19.28 11.42 0.09
N TYR A 41 -18.46 10.48 -0.31
CA TYR A 41 -17.34 9.95 0.45
C TYR A 41 -16.09 9.88 -0.41
N THR A 42 -14.93 9.81 0.24
CA THR A 42 -13.66 9.59 -0.45
C THR A 42 -12.95 8.35 0.08
N VAL A 43 -12.25 7.66 -0.80
CA VAL A 43 -11.41 6.52 -0.49
C VAL A 43 -10.09 6.61 -1.24
N VAL A 44 -8.99 6.19 -0.61
CA VAL A 44 -7.65 6.17 -1.24
C VAL A 44 -7.38 4.76 -1.74
N GLY A 45 -7.04 4.63 -3.00
CA GLY A 45 -6.72 3.34 -3.62
C GLY A 45 -6.78 3.35 -5.15
N PRO A 46 -6.46 2.22 -5.80
CA PRO A 46 -6.22 0.90 -5.20
C PRO A 46 -4.94 0.84 -4.39
N LYS A 47 -4.94 0.09 -3.29
CA LYS A 47 -3.74 -0.15 -2.48
C LYS A 47 -2.99 -1.37 -3.00
N PHE A 48 -1.66 -1.26 -3.05
CA PHE A 48 -0.76 -2.31 -3.49
C PHE A 48 0.21 -2.70 -2.37
N SER A 49 0.65 -3.96 -2.36
CA SER A 49 1.94 -4.28 -1.78
C SER A 49 2.99 -3.81 -2.79
N ALA A 50 3.83 -2.84 -2.44
CA ALA A 50 4.77 -2.28 -3.38
C ALA A 50 6.22 -2.55 -2.93
N THR A 51 7.08 -2.82 -3.91
CA THR A 51 8.53 -2.82 -3.76
C THR A 51 9.10 -1.73 -4.66
N VAL A 52 9.79 -0.78 -4.06
CA VAL A 52 10.41 0.33 -4.79
C VAL A 52 11.91 0.16 -4.73
N THR A 53 12.55 -0.06 -5.87
CA THR A 53 14.00 -0.09 -6.01
C THR A 53 14.45 1.25 -6.57
N LYS A 54 15.30 1.96 -5.81
CA LYS A 54 15.88 3.24 -6.24
C LYS A 54 17.33 3.02 -6.67
N SER A 55 17.65 3.44 -7.88
CA SER A 55 19.03 3.49 -8.37
C SER A 55 19.38 4.92 -8.75
N PHE A 56 20.57 5.34 -8.36
CA PHE A 56 21.10 6.65 -8.69
C PHE A 56 22.10 6.52 -9.84
N SER A 57 21.94 7.34 -10.86
CA SER A 57 22.94 7.52 -11.92
C SER A 57 23.73 8.81 -11.70
N SER A 58 24.92 8.89 -12.31
CA SER A 58 25.83 10.02 -12.16
C SER A 58 25.15 11.38 -12.30
N PRO A 59 25.46 12.36 -11.43
CA PRO A 59 24.83 13.70 -11.42
C PRO A 59 25.20 14.58 -12.62
N PHE A 60 26.11 14.13 -13.50
CA PHE A 60 26.62 14.94 -14.63
C PHE A 60 25.72 14.98 -15.87
N HIS A 61 24.56 14.33 -15.85
CA HIS A 61 23.59 14.35 -16.94
C HIS A 61 22.32 15.12 -16.52
N ARG A 62 21.57 15.67 -17.50
CA ARG A 62 20.29 16.33 -17.25
C ARG A 62 19.40 15.47 -16.37
N ALA A 63 18.71 16.11 -15.41
CA ALA A 63 17.78 15.45 -14.51
C ALA A 63 16.76 14.64 -15.33
N LYS A 64 16.85 13.33 -15.24
CA LYS A 64 15.95 12.38 -15.89
C LYS A 64 15.52 11.35 -14.86
N THR A 65 14.23 11.13 -14.75
CA THR A 65 13.67 10.06 -13.95
C THR A 65 13.10 9.01 -14.89
N ASP A 66 13.69 7.84 -14.91
CA ASP A 66 13.15 6.69 -15.63
C ASP A 66 12.39 5.82 -14.64
N ILE A 67 11.11 5.58 -14.93
CA ILE A 67 10.22 4.74 -14.13
C ILE A 67 9.90 3.50 -14.95
N THR A 68 10.26 2.33 -14.41
CA THR A 68 9.78 1.07 -14.95
C THR A 68 8.91 0.36 -13.91
N SER A 69 7.79 -0.15 -14.33
CA SER A 69 6.86 -0.85 -13.46
C SER A 69 6.34 -2.13 -14.11
N ASN A 70 5.79 -3.00 -13.29
CA ASN A 70 5.03 -4.17 -13.74
C ASN A 70 3.52 -3.89 -13.83
N LEU A 71 3.13 -2.61 -13.91
CA LEU A 71 1.76 -2.22 -14.19
C LEU A 71 1.45 -2.51 -15.66
N THR A 72 0.33 -3.16 -15.90
CA THR A 72 -0.16 -3.48 -17.25
C THR A 72 -1.46 -2.76 -17.55
N THR A 73 -2.55 -3.27 -17.00
CA THR A 73 -3.91 -2.72 -17.18
C THR A 73 -4.59 -2.56 -15.82
N ARG A 74 -5.73 -1.85 -15.80
CA ARG A 74 -6.55 -1.71 -14.59
C ARG A 74 -7.18 -3.04 -14.17
N GLU A 75 -7.47 -3.89 -15.15
CA GLU A 75 -8.11 -5.19 -14.97
C GLU A 75 -7.14 -6.22 -14.41
N ASP A 76 -5.88 -6.16 -14.86
CA ASP A 76 -4.80 -7.07 -14.44
C ASP A 76 -3.76 -6.37 -13.57
N LEU A 77 -4.19 -5.91 -12.41
CA LEU A 77 -3.28 -5.29 -11.45
C LEU A 77 -2.42 -6.33 -10.75
N PRO A 78 -1.08 -6.18 -10.73
CA PRO A 78 -0.19 -7.12 -10.06
C PRO A 78 -0.47 -7.20 -8.57
N SER A 79 -0.24 -8.35 -7.94
CA SER A 79 -0.39 -8.52 -6.49
C SER A 79 0.66 -7.73 -5.71
N VAL A 80 1.83 -7.56 -6.30
CA VAL A 80 2.93 -6.71 -5.81
C VAL A 80 3.33 -5.76 -6.93
N LEU A 81 3.19 -4.47 -6.69
CA LEU A 81 3.68 -3.43 -7.59
C LEU A 81 5.20 -3.33 -7.43
N LYS A 82 5.94 -3.62 -8.47
CA LYS A 82 7.40 -3.44 -8.52
C LYS A 82 7.68 -2.16 -9.29
N LEU A 83 8.38 -1.24 -8.66
CA LEU A 83 8.82 0.02 -9.25
C LEU A 83 10.34 0.09 -9.22
N ASN A 84 10.95 0.27 -10.36
CA ASN A 84 12.35 0.61 -10.45
C ASN A 84 12.44 2.09 -10.84
N LEU A 85 13.01 2.87 -9.95
CA LEU A 85 13.22 4.30 -10.12
C LEU A 85 14.71 4.54 -10.37
N ARG A 86 15.04 4.99 -11.55
CA ARG A 86 16.38 5.46 -11.86
C ARG A 86 16.38 6.99 -11.87
N GLN A 87 17.05 7.57 -10.91
CA GLN A 87 17.12 9.02 -10.73
C GLN A 87 18.58 9.49 -10.83
N ASN A 88 18.79 10.65 -11.47
CA ASN A 88 20.06 11.36 -11.43
C ASN A 88 19.96 12.65 -10.58
N SER A 89 18.89 12.85 -9.84
CA SER A 89 18.64 14.00 -9.00
C SER A 89 18.05 13.55 -7.65
N LEU A 90 18.37 14.31 -6.60
CA LEU A 90 17.79 14.11 -5.25
C LEU A 90 16.33 14.57 -5.15
N ALA A 91 15.79 15.22 -6.17
CA ALA A 91 14.37 15.54 -6.24
C ALA A 91 13.54 14.26 -6.29
N GLY A 92 12.61 14.10 -5.36
CA GLY A 92 11.74 12.94 -5.31
C GLY A 92 10.84 12.84 -6.55
N LEU A 93 10.14 11.72 -6.69
CA LEU A 93 9.13 11.55 -7.75
C LEU A 93 8.14 12.71 -7.73
N THR A 94 8.06 13.44 -8.83
CA THR A 94 7.13 14.55 -8.99
C THR A 94 5.73 14.03 -9.32
N GLU A 95 5.65 12.90 -10.02
CA GLU A 95 4.38 12.32 -10.47
C GLU A 95 4.22 10.86 -10.01
N SER A 96 2.99 10.46 -9.79
CA SER A 96 2.68 9.07 -9.45
C SER A 96 2.72 8.20 -10.70
N PRO A 97 3.40 7.04 -10.69
CA PRO A 97 3.38 6.09 -11.82
C PRO A 97 1.98 5.52 -12.10
N LEU A 98 1.03 5.76 -11.20
CA LEU A 98 -0.36 5.37 -11.39
C LEU A 98 -1.17 6.38 -12.21
N LEU A 99 -0.61 7.56 -12.54
CA LEU A 99 -1.35 8.62 -13.21
C LEU A 99 -1.84 8.20 -14.62
N GLU A 100 -1.06 7.39 -15.32
CA GLU A 100 -1.46 6.87 -16.64
C GLU A 100 -2.65 5.91 -16.54
N LEU A 101 -2.69 5.05 -15.52
CA LEU A 101 -3.78 4.10 -15.32
C LEU A 101 -5.01 4.74 -14.67
N TYR A 102 -4.81 5.74 -13.82
CA TYR A 102 -5.86 6.40 -13.05
C TYR A 102 -5.82 7.92 -13.26
N PRO A 103 -6.03 8.43 -14.48
CA PRO A 103 -6.07 9.88 -14.70
C PRO A 103 -7.16 10.53 -13.85
N ILE A 104 -6.92 11.78 -13.44
CA ILE A 104 -7.93 12.58 -12.74
C ILE A 104 -9.18 12.69 -13.64
N GLY A 105 -10.36 12.50 -13.04
CA GLY A 105 -11.64 12.42 -13.73
C GLY A 105 -12.03 11.01 -14.20
N SER A 106 -11.11 10.03 -14.18
CA SER A 106 -11.45 8.67 -14.60
C SER A 106 -12.38 7.95 -13.61
N LYS A 107 -13.23 7.08 -14.16
CA LYS A 107 -14.16 6.26 -13.38
C LYS A 107 -13.50 4.96 -12.93
N VAL A 108 -13.77 4.55 -11.68
CA VAL A 108 -13.23 3.34 -11.09
C VAL A 108 -14.26 2.65 -10.20
N ASP A 109 -14.14 1.34 -10.06
CA ASP A 109 -15.01 0.57 -9.17
C ASP A 109 -14.64 0.79 -7.70
N VAL A 110 -15.63 1.09 -6.89
CA VAL A 110 -15.52 1.22 -5.43
C VAL A 110 -16.45 0.23 -4.76
N PHE A 111 -15.93 -0.51 -3.80
CA PHE A 111 -16.70 -1.43 -2.97
C PHE A 111 -16.80 -0.85 -1.55
N TYR A 112 -18.01 -0.73 -1.03
CA TYR A 112 -18.23 -0.13 0.27
C TYR A 112 -19.18 -0.94 1.15
N ASN A 113 -19.11 -0.71 2.46
CA ASN A 113 -20.02 -1.28 3.43
C ASN A 113 -21.30 -0.43 3.50
N PRO A 114 -22.49 -0.99 3.21
CA PRO A 114 -23.74 -0.23 3.22
C PRO A 114 -24.10 0.34 4.59
N ARG A 115 -23.68 -0.31 5.68
CA ARG A 115 -23.91 0.16 7.06
C ARG A 115 -22.90 1.21 7.51
N LYS A 116 -21.67 1.18 6.93
CA LYS A 116 -20.57 2.13 7.22
C LYS A 116 -19.90 2.56 5.92
N PRO A 117 -20.50 3.50 5.14
CA PRO A 117 -19.98 3.87 3.82
C PRO A 117 -18.53 4.34 3.80
N LYS A 118 -18.02 4.92 4.88
CA LYS A 118 -16.59 5.27 5.01
C LYS A 118 -15.65 4.05 4.91
N MET A 119 -16.17 2.85 5.15
CA MET A 119 -15.44 1.60 5.00
C MET A 119 -15.55 1.14 3.56
N ALA A 120 -14.55 1.45 2.75
CA ALA A 120 -14.54 1.19 1.32
C ALA A 120 -13.13 0.87 0.79
N TYR A 121 -13.06 0.28 -0.39
CA TYR A 121 -11.82 0.08 -1.13
C TYR A 121 -12.06 0.22 -2.64
N VAL A 122 -11.00 0.56 -3.36
CA VAL A 122 -11.01 0.72 -4.82
C VAL A 122 -10.55 -0.57 -5.47
N GLN A 123 -11.33 -1.09 -6.41
CA GLN A 123 -11.09 -2.27 -7.24
C GLN A 123 -10.73 -3.54 -6.47
N ARG A 124 -9.69 -3.54 -5.65
CA ARG A 124 -9.29 -4.70 -4.87
C ARG A 124 -8.79 -4.33 -3.48
N PHE A 125 -8.98 -5.22 -2.56
CA PHE A 125 -8.45 -5.10 -1.20
C PHE A 125 -7.00 -5.59 -1.12
N ALA A 126 -6.04 -4.67 -0.94
CA ALA A 126 -4.65 -5.03 -0.69
C ALA A 126 -4.46 -5.59 0.73
N ARG A 127 -3.71 -6.66 0.86
CA ARG A 127 -3.32 -7.18 2.18
C ARG A 127 -2.29 -6.27 2.83
N PRO A 128 -2.44 -5.89 4.11
CA PRO A 128 -1.30 -5.44 4.88
C PRO A 128 -0.24 -6.55 4.91
N GLN A 129 1.02 -6.16 4.84
CA GLN A 129 2.13 -7.12 4.86
C GLN A 129 2.10 -7.90 6.18
N LYS A 130 1.69 -9.17 6.12
CA LYS A 130 1.69 -10.07 7.29
C LYS A 130 3.11 -10.36 7.80
N VAL A 131 4.11 -10.21 6.92
CA VAL A 131 5.52 -10.51 7.23
C VAL A 131 6.01 -9.70 8.43
N LEU A 132 5.70 -8.41 8.52
CA LEU A 132 6.12 -7.57 9.65
C LEU A 132 5.52 -8.07 10.97
N TYR A 133 4.22 -8.38 10.99
CA TYR A 133 3.56 -8.91 12.19
C TYR A 133 4.12 -10.27 12.61
N THR A 134 4.45 -11.13 11.65
CA THR A 134 5.06 -12.42 11.94
C THR A 134 6.46 -12.28 12.55
N ILE A 135 7.27 -11.33 12.03
CA ILE A 135 8.60 -11.06 12.55
C ILE A 135 8.51 -10.50 13.97
N VAL A 136 7.63 -9.52 14.23
CA VAL A 136 7.43 -8.95 15.57
C VAL A 136 6.99 -10.04 16.55
N LEU A 137 6.01 -10.87 16.17
CA LEU A 137 5.54 -11.97 17.01
C LEU A 137 6.65 -12.97 17.35
N LEU A 138 7.51 -13.32 16.38
CA LEU A 138 8.65 -14.21 16.60
C LEU A 138 9.68 -13.60 17.54
N LEU A 139 9.97 -12.29 17.41
CA LEU A 139 10.84 -11.57 18.31
C LEU A 139 10.28 -11.55 19.74
N ASP A 140 9.00 -11.22 19.91
CA ASP A 140 8.35 -11.24 21.23
C ASP A 140 8.41 -12.62 21.88
N LEU A 141 8.20 -13.68 21.10
CA LEU A 141 8.25 -15.07 21.59
C LEU A 141 9.68 -15.46 22.04
N THR A 142 10.70 -15.02 21.29
CA THR A 142 12.10 -15.28 21.66
C THR A 142 12.51 -14.53 22.91
N PHE A 143 12.09 -13.26 23.08
CA PHE A 143 12.32 -12.51 24.31
C PHE A 143 11.62 -13.12 25.52
N LEU A 144 10.38 -13.57 25.36
CA LEU A 144 9.64 -14.26 26.41
C LEU A 144 10.31 -15.56 26.83
N ALA A 145 10.77 -16.38 25.87
CA ALA A 145 11.49 -17.63 26.17
C ALA A 145 12.81 -17.35 26.91
N ALA A 146 13.57 -16.34 26.49
CA ALA A 146 14.80 -15.94 27.16
C ALA A 146 14.55 -15.45 28.60
N ALA A 147 13.51 -14.65 28.82
CA ALA A 147 13.12 -14.20 30.15
C ALA A 147 12.74 -15.38 31.07
N LEU A 148 11.94 -16.30 30.57
CA LEU A 148 11.58 -17.52 31.34
C LEU A 148 12.81 -18.37 31.67
N PHE A 149 13.75 -18.49 30.74
CA PHE A 149 15.00 -19.21 30.99
C PHE A 149 15.85 -18.56 32.06
N VAL A 150 15.91 -17.24 32.09
CA VAL A 150 16.65 -16.48 33.15
C VAL A 150 15.97 -16.63 34.52
N PHE A 151 14.65 -16.62 34.58
CA PHE A 151 13.92 -16.69 35.86
C PHE A 151 13.78 -18.11 36.42
N PHE A 152 13.64 -19.09 35.52
CA PHE A 152 13.35 -20.50 35.91
C PHE A 152 14.45 -21.49 35.50
N GLY A 153 15.50 -21.01 34.82
CA GLY A 153 16.62 -21.86 34.42
C GLY A 153 17.40 -22.40 35.62
N PRO A 154 18.08 -23.54 35.48
CA PRO A 154 18.85 -24.12 36.58
C PRO A 154 19.99 -23.18 36.99
N THR A 155 20.02 -22.82 38.25
CA THR A 155 21.16 -22.13 38.86
C THR A 155 22.41 -23.01 38.74
N ILE A 156 23.30 -22.66 37.82
CA ILE A 156 24.60 -23.32 37.72
C ILE A 156 25.43 -22.88 38.94
N THR A 157 25.41 -23.68 39.99
CA THR A 157 26.37 -23.56 41.10
C THR A 157 27.73 -24.05 40.57
N MET A 158 28.64 -23.12 40.33
CA MET A 158 30.03 -23.44 40.11
C MET A 158 30.62 -23.84 41.47
N HIS A 159 31.02 -25.11 41.59
CA HIS A 159 31.91 -25.63 42.63
C HIS A 159 33.34 -25.55 42.15
#